data_dc5da109b9c0df4efed8508c76919791
#
_entry.id   dc5da109b9c0df4efed8508c76919791
#
_cell.length_a   1.000
_cell.length_b   1.000
_cell.length_c   1.000
_cell.angle_alpha   90.00
_cell.angle_beta   90.00
_cell.angle_gamma   90.00
#
_symmetry.space_group_name_H-M   'P 1'
#
loop_
_entity.id
_entity.type
_entity.pdbx_description
1 polymer ?
#
loop_
_entity_poly.entity_id
_entity_poly.type
_entity_poly.pdbx_seq_one_letter_code
_entity_poly.pdbx_strand_id
1 'polypeptide(L)'
;MLAHTKKRWEFEERKDMGKTPLKQFEGSEGRRHLIRALTLQPLIHEQNLAIAAARRLKLEAIPAGTNLIQQGASDTDIFLILEGEFSIALDGHVVAGVKAGQHVGEMAVVDPQTSRSATVAAVSNSIVARITEPDFSALADRFPQLWRRIALELAGRLRKEFTGDRAREKAGRAA
;
A
#
# COMPACT_ATOMS: atom_id res chain seq x y z
N MET A 1 -37.14 11.58 16.59
CA MET A 1 -36.92 12.36 15.33
C MET A 1 -35.41 12.66 15.07
N LEU A 2 -34.47 11.96 15.69
CA LEU A 2 -33.01 12.23 15.58
C LEU A 2 -32.21 11.14 14.84
N ALA A 3 -32.83 10.03 14.48
CA ALA A 3 -32.14 8.89 13.83
C ALA A 3 -31.98 9.05 12.29
N HIS A 4 -32.77 9.95 11.66
CA HIS A 4 -32.74 10.13 10.18
C HIS A 4 -31.67 11.13 9.71
N THR A 5 -31.22 12.01 10.57
CA THR A 5 -30.20 13.03 10.23
C THR A 5 -28.78 12.44 10.21
N LYS A 6 -28.49 11.47 11.10
CA LYS A 6 -27.16 10.87 11.22
C LYS A 6 -26.76 10.06 9.98
N LYS A 7 -27.70 9.33 9.38
CA LYS A 7 -27.45 8.53 8.16
C LYS A 7 -27.29 9.36 6.88
N ARG A 8 -27.86 10.56 6.83
CA ARG A 8 -27.81 11.40 5.62
C ARG A 8 -26.46 12.08 5.46
N TRP A 9 -25.85 12.61 6.53
CA TRP A 9 -24.51 13.21 6.45
C TRP A 9 -23.41 12.14 6.25
N GLU A 10 -23.54 10.96 6.85
CA GLU A 10 -22.63 9.82 6.57
C GLU A 10 -22.68 9.36 5.10
N PHE A 11 -23.84 9.51 4.45
CA PHE A 11 -23.99 9.15 3.03
C PHE A 11 -23.49 10.27 2.09
N GLU A 12 -23.65 11.53 2.48
CA GLU A 12 -23.12 12.68 1.74
C GLU A 12 -21.57 12.76 1.86
N GLU A 13 -21.00 12.52 3.05
CA GLU A 13 -19.54 12.41 3.23
C GLU A 13 -18.94 11.27 2.37
N ARG A 14 -19.61 10.13 2.26
CA ARG A 14 -19.14 9.03 1.37
C ARG A 14 -19.19 9.39 -0.12
N LYS A 15 -20.12 10.26 -0.53
CA LYS A 15 -20.27 10.68 -1.93
C LYS A 15 -19.24 11.74 -2.33
N ASP A 16 -18.80 12.55 -1.40
CA ASP A 16 -17.84 13.63 -1.63
C ASP A 16 -16.38 13.13 -1.52
N MET A 17 -16.14 12.05 -0.78
CA MET A 17 -14.81 11.46 -0.57
C MET A 17 -14.16 10.84 -1.82
N GLY A 18 -14.93 10.55 -2.89
CA GLY A 18 -14.36 10.02 -4.14
C GLY A 18 -13.70 11.08 -5.04
N LYS A 19 -13.94 12.36 -4.82
CA LYS A 19 -13.44 13.43 -5.69
C LYS A 19 -12.55 14.45 -5.00
N THR A 20 -12.78 14.75 -3.73
CA THR A 20 -12.09 15.82 -3.00
C THR A 20 -10.66 15.48 -2.61
N PRO A 21 -10.33 14.28 -2.10
CA PRO A 21 -8.97 13.93 -1.71
C PRO A 21 -7.98 13.92 -2.87
N LEU A 22 -8.42 13.54 -4.08
CA LEU A 22 -7.54 13.44 -5.24
C LEU A 22 -7.25 14.79 -5.92
N LYS A 23 -8.07 15.82 -5.68
CA LYS A 23 -7.87 17.18 -6.25
C LYS A 23 -6.50 17.78 -5.93
N GLN A 24 -5.94 17.45 -4.77
CA GLN A 24 -4.59 17.92 -4.39
C GLN A 24 -3.48 17.42 -5.32
N PHE A 25 -3.75 16.37 -6.13
CA PHE A 25 -2.81 15.80 -7.09
C PHE A 25 -3.12 16.19 -8.54
N GLU A 26 -4.15 17.05 -8.78
CA GLU A 26 -4.55 17.48 -10.11
C GLU A 26 -3.74 18.71 -10.58
N GLY A 27 -3.65 18.87 -11.90
CA GLY A 27 -2.93 19.97 -12.52
C GLY A 27 -1.42 19.95 -12.31
N SER A 28 -0.75 21.04 -12.63
CA SER A 28 0.73 21.14 -12.58
C SER A 28 1.26 21.16 -11.14
N GLU A 29 0.52 21.79 -10.22
CA GLU A 29 0.88 21.79 -8.79
C GLU A 29 0.64 20.43 -8.14
N GLY A 30 -0.50 19.83 -8.41
CA GLY A 30 -0.83 18.50 -7.94
C GLY A 30 0.17 17.45 -8.41
N ARG A 31 0.66 17.57 -9.66
CA ARG A 31 1.74 16.71 -10.15
C ARG A 31 3.05 16.91 -9.39
N ARG A 32 3.43 18.15 -9.05
CA ARG A 32 4.61 18.41 -8.21
C ARG A 32 4.44 17.81 -6.82
N HIS A 33 3.25 17.95 -6.24
CA HIS A 33 2.90 17.35 -4.95
C HIS A 33 3.03 15.83 -4.99
N LEU A 34 2.48 15.18 -6.02
CA LEU A 34 2.61 13.73 -6.22
C LEU A 34 4.08 13.28 -6.32
N ILE A 35 4.89 13.94 -7.15
CA ILE A 35 6.32 13.61 -7.29
C ILE A 35 7.03 13.72 -5.94
N ARG A 36 6.74 14.78 -5.15
CA ARG A 36 7.30 14.94 -3.82
C ARG A 36 6.86 13.82 -2.88
N ALA A 37 5.57 13.47 -2.84
CA ALA A 37 5.04 12.37 -2.03
C ALA A 37 5.69 11.02 -2.41
N LEU A 38 5.88 10.77 -3.70
CA LEU A 38 6.58 9.57 -4.20
C LEU A 38 8.07 9.56 -3.79
N THR A 39 8.75 10.71 -3.82
CA THR A 39 10.16 10.78 -3.39
C THR A 39 10.34 10.48 -1.90
N LEU A 40 9.31 10.68 -1.09
CA LEU A 40 9.32 10.31 0.33
C LEU A 40 9.09 8.81 0.58
N GLN A 41 8.68 8.05 -0.45
CA GLN A 41 8.52 6.60 -0.35
C GLN A 41 9.90 5.91 -0.39
N PRO A 42 10.27 5.07 0.60
CA PRO A 42 11.57 4.38 0.63
C PRO A 42 11.85 3.55 -0.62
N LEU A 43 10.79 2.97 -1.22
CA LEU A 43 10.89 2.20 -2.45
C LEU A 43 11.31 3.07 -3.65
N ILE A 44 10.76 4.27 -3.76
CA ILE A 44 11.00 5.20 -4.88
C ILE A 44 12.24 6.07 -4.61
N HIS A 45 12.25 6.86 -3.57
CA HIS A 45 13.32 7.70 -2.99
C HIS A 45 14.04 8.67 -3.95
N GLU A 46 14.12 8.39 -5.25
CA GLU A 46 14.84 9.20 -6.23
C GLU A 46 13.88 10.02 -7.10
N GLN A 47 14.23 11.28 -7.35
CA GLN A 47 13.38 12.19 -8.12
C GLN A 47 13.10 11.70 -9.54
N ASN A 48 14.13 11.18 -10.23
CA ASN A 48 13.97 10.69 -11.62
C ASN A 48 13.04 9.47 -11.67
N LEU A 49 13.14 8.58 -10.68
CA LEU A 49 12.24 7.43 -10.53
C LEU A 49 10.83 7.88 -10.16
N ALA A 50 10.67 8.84 -9.25
CA ALA A 50 9.37 9.41 -8.89
C ALA A 50 8.66 10.04 -10.11
N ILE A 51 9.40 10.78 -10.95
CA ILE A 51 8.88 11.36 -12.19
C ILE A 51 8.46 10.25 -13.19
N ALA A 52 9.23 9.19 -13.32
CA ALA A 52 8.92 8.06 -14.18
C ALA A 52 7.70 7.27 -13.68
N ALA A 53 7.62 7.01 -12.37
CA ALA A 53 6.50 6.35 -11.71
C ALA A 53 5.21 7.16 -11.83
N ALA A 54 5.25 8.48 -11.60
CA ALA A 54 4.08 9.37 -11.70
C ALA A 54 3.41 9.39 -13.09
N ARG A 55 4.04 8.84 -14.12
CA ARG A 55 3.47 8.71 -15.47
C ARG A 55 2.72 7.39 -15.68
N ARG A 56 2.89 6.42 -14.79
CA ARG A 56 2.37 5.05 -14.93
C ARG A 56 1.38 4.67 -13.85
N LEU A 57 1.45 5.33 -12.70
CA LEU A 57 0.56 5.01 -11.59
C LEU A 57 -0.84 5.62 -11.78
N LYS A 58 -1.80 5.01 -11.11
CA LYS A 58 -3.16 5.51 -10.94
C LYS A 58 -3.40 5.83 -9.46
N LEU A 59 -3.91 7.03 -9.18
CA LEU A 59 -4.31 7.40 -7.83
C LEU A 59 -5.71 6.88 -7.54
N GLU A 60 -5.89 6.31 -6.36
CA GLU A 60 -7.16 5.77 -5.90
C GLU A 60 -7.43 6.23 -4.46
N ALA A 61 -8.66 6.73 -4.21
CA ALA A 61 -9.15 7.01 -2.87
C ALA A 61 -9.84 5.75 -2.34
N ILE A 62 -9.41 5.28 -1.18
CA ILE A 62 -9.88 4.06 -0.54
C ILE A 62 -10.62 4.41 0.74
N PRO A 63 -11.95 4.22 0.80
CA PRO A 63 -12.72 4.44 2.02
C PRO A 63 -12.30 3.51 3.16
N ALA A 64 -12.39 3.98 4.40
CA ALA A 64 -12.22 3.12 5.58
C ALA A 64 -13.11 1.87 5.51
N GLY A 65 -12.59 0.73 5.91
CA GLY A 65 -13.27 -0.57 5.86
C GLY A 65 -13.26 -1.26 4.49
N THR A 66 -12.64 -0.67 3.45
CA THR A 66 -12.53 -1.28 2.12
C THR A 66 -11.29 -2.18 2.04
N ASN A 67 -11.42 -3.38 1.49
CA ASN A 67 -10.28 -4.23 1.16
C ASN A 67 -9.59 -3.70 -0.10
N LEU A 68 -8.32 -3.33 0.04
CA LEU A 68 -7.44 -2.95 -1.06
C LEU A 68 -6.90 -4.19 -1.77
N ILE A 69 -6.54 -5.21 -0.99
CA ILE A 69 -6.07 -6.52 -1.45
C ILE A 69 -6.87 -7.58 -0.71
N GLN A 70 -7.25 -8.64 -1.41
CA GLN A 70 -7.91 -9.82 -0.83
C GLN A 70 -6.98 -11.02 -0.85
N GLN A 71 -6.77 -11.68 0.29
CA GLN A 71 -6.01 -12.93 0.37
C GLN A 71 -6.54 -13.97 -0.60
N GLY A 72 -5.66 -14.66 -1.33
CA GLY A 72 -6.00 -15.66 -2.33
C GLY A 72 -6.38 -15.11 -3.71
N ALA A 73 -6.51 -13.79 -3.89
CA ALA A 73 -6.73 -13.17 -5.20
C ALA A 73 -5.49 -13.32 -6.10
N SER A 74 -5.70 -13.21 -7.41
CA SER A 74 -4.65 -13.38 -8.44
C SER A 74 -4.14 -12.06 -9.06
N ASP A 75 -4.65 -10.91 -8.58
CA ASP A 75 -4.15 -9.62 -9.03
C ASP A 75 -2.70 -9.40 -8.56
N THR A 76 -1.91 -8.62 -9.32
CA THR A 76 -0.46 -8.50 -9.10
C THR A 76 0.02 -7.07 -8.89
N ASP A 77 -0.91 -6.12 -8.69
CA ASP A 77 -0.56 -4.71 -8.55
C ASP A 77 0.15 -4.40 -7.23
N ILE A 78 1.03 -3.40 -7.25
CA ILE A 78 1.65 -2.83 -6.05
C ILE A 78 0.99 -1.48 -5.72
N PHE A 79 0.83 -1.20 -4.43
CA PHE A 79 0.19 0.01 -3.93
C PHE A 79 1.14 0.76 -3.00
N LEU A 80 1.48 2.00 -3.38
CA LEU A 80 2.20 2.93 -2.53
C LEU A 80 1.18 3.72 -1.71
N ILE A 81 1.28 3.68 -0.40
CA ILE A 81 0.35 4.39 0.50
C ILE A 81 0.82 5.85 0.59
N LEU A 82 0.04 6.77 0.04
CA LEU A 82 0.32 8.20 0.10
C LEU A 82 -0.27 8.84 1.35
N GLU A 83 -1.48 8.40 1.74
CA GLU A 83 -2.20 8.85 2.94
C GLU A 83 -2.97 7.70 3.58
N GLY A 84 -3.18 7.79 4.89
CA GLY A 84 -3.99 6.85 5.65
C GLY A 84 -3.22 5.63 6.18
N GLU A 85 -3.99 4.65 6.64
CA GLU A 85 -3.51 3.45 7.32
C GLU A 85 -4.30 2.22 6.87
N PHE A 86 -3.62 1.07 6.82
CA PHE A 86 -4.20 -0.23 6.47
C PHE A 86 -3.78 -1.28 7.50
N SER A 87 -4.65 -2.27 7.73
CA SER A 87 -4.34 -3.50 8.43
C SER A 87 -4.00 -4.61 7.44
N ILE A 88 -3.07 -5.47 7.82
CA ILE A 88 -2.73 -6.70 7.09
C ILE A 88 -3.26 -7.87 7.90
N ALA A 89 -4.08 -8.73 7.29
CA ALA A 89 -4.65 -9.90 7.92
C ALA A 89 -4.31 -11.18 7.15
N LEU A 90 -3.92 -12.22 7.89
CA LEU A 90 -3.74 -13.59 7.42
C LEU A 90 -4.84 -14.45 8.03
N ASP A 91 -5.58 -15.16 7.19
CA ASP A 91 -6.68 -16.05 7.62
C ASP A 91 -7.65 -15.38 8.59
N GLY A 92 -7.95 -14.10 8.33
CA GLY A 92 -8.84 -13.27 9.13
C GLY A 92 -8.23 -12.67 10.40
N HIS A 93 -6.97 -12.97 10.74
CA HIS A 93 -6.28 -12.42 11.91
C HIS A 93 -5.36 -11.27 11.52
N VAL A 94 -5.53 -10.11 12.15
CA VAL A 94 -4.66 -8.96 11.92
C VAL A 94 -3.26 -9.26 12.48
N VAL A 95 -2.26 -9.22 11.61
CA VAL A 95 -0.86 -9.54 11.93
C VAL A 95 0.05 -8.32 11.89
N ALA A 96 -0.32 -7.27 11.14
CA ALA A 96 0.47 -6.06 11.00
C ALA A 96 -0.39 -4.85 10.60
N GLY A 97 0.19 -3.66 10.70
CA GLY A 97 -0.34 -2.42 10.13
C GLY A 97 0.68 -1.76 9.21
N VAL A 98 0.18 -1.06 8.20
CA VAL A 98 0.98 -0.25 7.27
C VAL A 98 0.33 1.12 7.09
N LYS A 99 1.14 2.14 6.84
CA LYS A 99 0.70 3.54 6.80
C LYS A 99 1.38 4.33 5.67
N ALA A 100 1.00 5.57 5.53
CA ALA A 100 1.63 6.51 4.59
C ALA A 100 3.17 6.41 4.62
N GLY A 101 3.78 6.40 3.46
CA GLY A 101 5.22 6.17 3.27
C GLY A 101 5.62 4.70 3.13
N GLN A 102 4.68 3.76 3.21
CA GLN A 102 4.91 2.33 3.01
C GLN A 102 4.18 1.84 1.75
N HIS A 103 4.40 0.59 1.39
CA HIS A 103 3.74 -0.06 0.25
C HIS A 103 3.29 -1.48 0.60
N VAL A 104 2.38 -2.01 -0.21
CA VAL A 104 1.86 -3.38 -0.10
C VAL A 104 1.70 -3.97 -1.50
N GLY A 105 1.69 -5.31 -1.57
CA GLY A 105 1.48 -6.05 -2.81
C GLY A 105 2.77 -6.38 -3.56
N GLU A 106 3.94 -6.07 -2.99
CA GLU A 106 5.25 -6.29 -3.58
C GLU A 106 5.56 -7.78 -3.84
N MET A 107 5.03 -8.70 -3.04
CA MET A 107 5.25 -10.13 -3.23
C MET A 107 4.71 -10.62 -4.56
N ALA A 108 3.51 -10.16 -4.95
CA ALA A 108 2.90 -10.53 -6.21
C ALA A 108 3.58 -9.91 -7.45
N VAL A 109 4.34 -8.83 -7.27
CA VAL A 109 5.18 -8.26 -8.33
C VAL A 109 6.46 -9.08 -8.52
N VAL A 110 7.01 -9.63 -7.43
CA VAL A 110 8.22 -10.48 -7.46
C VAL A 110 7.89 -11.89 -7.97
N ASP A 111 6.75 -12.43 -7.56
CA ASP A 111 6.25 -13.75 -7.98
C ASP A 111 4.79 -13.66 -8.44
N PRO A 112 4.55 -13.28 -9.71
CA PRO A 112 3.19 -13.12 -10.26
C PRO A 112 2.39 -14.43 -10.38
N GLN A 113 3.03 -15.59 -10.17
CA GLN A 113 2.35 -16.89 -10.20
C GLN A 113 1.69 -17.24 -8.85
N THR A 114 2.08 -16.55 -7.78
CA THR A 114 1.57 -16.77 -6.44
C THR A 114 0.39 -15.84 -6.15
N SER A 115 -0.70 -16.39 -5.60
CA SER A 115 -1.85 -15.60 -5.16
C SER A 115 -1.50 -14.68 -3.98
N ARG A 116 -2.32 -13.65 -3.75
CA ARG A 116 -2.16 -12.70 -2.65
C ARG A 116 -2.02 -13.41 -1.31
N SER A 117 -0.93 -13.16 -0.60
CA SER A 117 -0.61 -13.81 0.67
C SER A 117 -1.48 -13.32 1.84
N ALA A 118 -2.03 -12.12 1.77
CA ALA A 118 -2.78 -11.51 2.86
C ALA A 118 -3.91 -10.61 2.35
N THR A 119 -4.90 -10.36 3.20
CA THR A 119 -5.88 -9.28 3.01
C THR A 119 -5.32 -7.98 3.56
N VAL A 120 -5.45 -6.90 2.79
CA VAL A 120 -5.07 -5.53 3.21
C VAL A 120 -6.32 -4.67 3.19
N ALA A 121 -6.74 -4.18 4.36
CA ALA A 121 -7.98 -3.41 4.54
C ALA A 121 -7.68 -2.01 5.08
N ALA A 122 -8.35 -1.00 4.53
CA ALA A 122 -8.21 0.39 4.97
C ALA A 122 -8.79 0.58 6.38
N VAL A 123 -7.96 1.04 7.32
CA VAL A 123 -8.37 1.40 8.69
C VAL A 123 -8.95 2.83 8.71
N SER A 124 -8.40 3.71 7.88
CA SER A 124 -8.86 5.08 7.70
C SER A 124 -9.10 5.36 6.21
N ASN A 125 -9.77 6.48 5.90
CA ASN A 125 -9.84 6.98 4.54
C ASN A 125 -8.42 7.25 4.03
N SER A 126 -8.07 6.65 2.91
CA SER A 126 -6.70 6.55 2.45
C SER A 126 -6.57 6.92 0.98
N ILE A 127 -5.37 7.30 0.56
CA ILE A 127 -5.00 7.52 -0.83
C ILE A 127 -3.81 6.63 -1.16
N VAL A 128 -3.95 5.86 -2.23
CA VAL A 128 -2.88 4.99 -2.72
C VAL A 128 -2.52 5.35 -4.17
N ALA A 129 -1.26 5.10 -4.52
CA ALA A 129 -0.79 5.10 -5.89
C ALA A 129 -0.60 3.65 -6.33
N ARG A 130 -1.48 3.18 -7.20
CA ARG A 130 -1.47 1.85 -7.79
C ARG A 130 -0.55 1.82 -9.00
N ILE A 131 0.32 0.83 -9.08
CA ILE A 131 1.18 0.53 -10.22
C ILE A 131 0.92 -0.92 -10.59
N THR A 132 0.60 -1.18 -11.87
CA THR A 132 0.40 -2.54 -12.36
C THR A 132 1.74 -3.30 -12.39
N GLU A 133 1.71 -4.63 -12.32
CA GLU A 133 2.93 -5.43 -12.39
C GLU A 133 3.75 -5.13 -13.67
N PRO A 134 3.17 -5.08 -14.90
CA PRO A 134 3.94 -4.75 -16.10
C PRO A 134 4.57 -3.35 -16.06
N ASP A 135 3.88 -2.35 -15.51
CA ASP A 135 4.42 -1.00 -15.36
C ASP A 135 5.52 -0.94 -14.31
N PHE A 136 5.38 -1.71 -13.21
CA PHE A 136 6.42 -1.82 -12.20
C PHE A 136 7.67 -2.50 -12.76
N SER A 137 7.52 -3.62 -13.45
CA SER A 137 8.62 -4.34 -14.11
C SER A 137 9.34 -3.44 -15.12
N ALA A 138 8.61 -2.71 -15.96
CA ALA A 138 9.21 -1.75 -16.89
C ALA A 138 9.94 -0.59 -16.20
N LEU A 139 9.48 -0.16 -15.01
CA LEU A 139 10.21 0.80 -14.18
C LEU A 139 11.48 0.17 -13.59
N ALA A 140 11.38 -1.06 -13.08
CA ALA A 140 12.49 -1.75 -12.44
C ALA A 140 13.59 -2.15 -13.44
N ASP A 141 13.26 -2.45 -14.70
CA ASP A 141 14.21 -2.66 -15.77
C ASP A 141 15.02 -1.39 -16.07
N ARG A 142 14.35 -0.23 -16.03
CA ARG A 142 15.01 1.06 -16.22
C ARG A 142 15.75 1.55 -14.96
N PHE A 143 15.29 1.17 -13.79
CA PHE A 143 15.82 1.54 -12.47
C PHE A 143 16.04 0.28 -11.62
N PRO A 144 17.10 -0.52 -11.90
CA PRO A 144 17.31 -1.84 -11.28
C PRO A 144 17.40 -1.83 -9.75
N GLN A 145 17.69 -0.67 -9.16
CA GLN A 145 17.67 -0.49 -7.69
C GLN A 145 16.28 -0.75 -7.08
N LEU A 146 15.18 -0.71 -7.84
CA LEU A 146 13.85 -1.08 -7.35
C LEU A 146 13.81 -2.55 -6.93
N TRP A 147 14.29 -3.46 -7.78
CA TRP A 147 14.37 -4.89 -7.45
C TRP A 147 15.22 -5.14 -6.20
N ARG A 148 16.37 -4.45 -6.10
CA ARG A 148 17.23 -4.56 -4.94
C ARG A 148 16.54 -4.06 -3.66
N ARG A 149 15.78 -2.98 -3.71
CA ARG A 149 15.03 -2.43 -2.55
C ARG A 149 13.98 -3.41 -2.07
N ILE A 150 13.16 -3.97 -2.99
CA ILE A 150 12.18 -5.01 -2.64
C ILE A 150 12.88 -6.23 -2.03
N ALA A 151 13.93 -6.72 -2.64
CA ALA A 151 14.67 -7.88 -2.13
C ALA A 151 15.21 -7.63 -0.72
N LEU A 152 15.78 -6.46 -0.44
CA LEU A 152 16.28 -6.08 0.88
C LEU A 152 15.16 -5.99 1.92
N GLU A 153 13.99 -5.48 1.53
CA GLU A 153 12.82 -5.40 2.42
C GLU A 153 12.28 -6.78 2.76
N LEU A 154 12.07 -7.65 1.76
CA LEU A 154 11.62 -9.02 1.96
C LEU A 154 12.61 -9.81 2.82
N ALA A 155 13.91 -9.69 2.56
CA ALA A 155 14.95 -10.29 3.40
C ALA A 155 14.94 -9.74 4.84
N GLY A 156 14.59 -8.47 5.03
CA GLY A 156 14.42 -7.84 6.33
C GLY A 156 13.24 -8.40 7.11
N ARG A 157 12.09 -8.59 6.44
CA ARG A 157 10.89 -9.21 7.01
C ARG A 157 11.18 -10.65 7.43
N LEU A 158 11.79 -11.44 6.56
CA LEU A 158 12.17 -12.84 6.83
C LEU A 158 13.09 -12.97 8.04
N ARG A 159 14.10 -12.09 8.16
CA ARG A 159 14.98 -12.07 9.35
C ARG A 159 14.23 -11.78 10.66
N LYS A 160 13.23 -10.89 10.62
CA LYS A 160 12.42 -10.58 11.82
C LYS A 160 11.57 -11.78 12.26
N GLU A 161 11.00 -12.52 11.31
CA GLU A 161 10.24 -13.75 11.59
C GLU A 161 11.15 -14.79 12.28
N PHE A 162 12.31 -15.11 11.72
CA PHE A 162 13.26 -16.05 12.31
C PHE A 162 13.75 -15.63 13.71
N THR A 163 13.91 -14.33 13.97
CA THR A 163 14.32 -13.85 15.30
C THR A 163 13.17 -13.85 16.29
N GLY A 164 11.94 -13.57 15.83
CA GLY A 164 10.72 -13.62 16.63
C GLY A 164 10.38 -15.03 17.08
N ASP A 165 10.49 -16.01 16.19
CA ASP A 165 10.24 -17.42 16.50
C ASP A 165 11.25 -17.98 17.50
N ARG A 166 12.54 -17.64 17.36
CA ARG A 166 13.59 -18.03 18.33
C ARG A 166 13.34 -17.43 19.73
N ALA A 167 12.82 -16.21 19.80
CA ALA A 167 12.48 -15.57 21.09
C ALA A 167 11.28 -16.27 21.76
N ARG A 168 10.25 -16.64 20.99
CA ARG A 168 9.08 -17.40 21.47
C ARG A 168 9.47 -18.81 21.95
N GLU A 169 10.33 -19.51 21.19
CA GLU A 169 10.82 -20.84 21.54
C GLU A 169 11.65 -20.87 22.84
N LYS A 170 12.50 -19.83 23.04
CA LYS A 170 13.24 -19.65 24.31
C LYS A 170 12.33 -19.34 25.48
N ALA A 171 11.29 -18.51 25.30
CA ALA A 171 10.32 -18.20 26.36
C ALA A 171 9.47 -19.41 26.75
N GLY A 172 9.07 -20.25 25.76
CA GLY A 172 8.31 -21.47 26.00
C GLY A 172 9.11 -22.62 26.65
N ARG A 173 10.46 -22.59 26.58
CA ARG A 173 11.33 -23.56 27.27
C ARG A 173 11.69 -23.16 28.70
N ALA A 174 11.41 -21.91 29.08
CA ALA A 174 11.72 -21.37 30.42
C ALA A 174 10.49 -21.36 31.37
N ALA A 175 9.33 -21.79 30.87
CA ALA A 175 8.09 -21.97 31.63
C ALA A 175 7.78 -23.45 31.87
#